data_58a4b7a2d96556651944f1dc95c220dc
#
_entry.id   58a4b7a2d96556651944f1dc95c220dc
#
_cell.length_a   1.000
_cell.length_b   1.000
_cell.length_c   1.000
_cell.angle_alpha   90.00
_cell.angle_beta   90.00
_cell.angle_gamma   90.00
#
_symmetry.space_group_name_H-M   'P 1'
#
loop_
_entity.id
_entity.type
_entity.pdbx_description
1 polymer ?
#
loop_
_entity_poly.entity_id
_entity_poly.type
_entity_poly.pdbx_seq_one_letter_code
_entity_poly.pdbx_strand_id
1 'polypeptide(L)'
;MRRFVIIGHRAMSQGKLPISDLASGAGRVDVLVRAIMSSLLTSHGIRQDTEVIIHLQGGPGPYRRIKFVGNELRGMHAEERSVAGLIGKIIKQPTPPIGIWRRVSEGLYESGGDID
;
A
#
# COMPACT_ATOMS: atom_id res chain seq x y z
N MET A 1 -10.20 17.07 2.97
CA MET A 1 -9.62 15.74 2.67
C MET A 1 -8.69 15.30 3.79
N ARG A 2 -8.76 14.05 4.17
CA ARG A 2 -7.86 13.45 5.15
C ARG A 2 -6.77 12.68 4.42
N ARG A 3 -5.54 12.83 4.89
CA ARG A 3 -4.40 12.10 4.33
C ARG A 3 -3.61 11.45 5.47
N PHE A 4 -3.43 10.15 5.36
CA PHE A 4 -2.62 9.38 6.32
C PHE A 4 -1.34 8.91 5.62
N VAL A 5 -0.22 9.06 6.31
CA VAL A 5 1.07 8.58 5.84
C VAL A 5 1.58 7.56 6.83
N ILE A 6 1.88 6.36 6.35
CA ILE A 6 2.32 5.25 7.18
C ILE A 6 3.64 4.74 6.66
N ILE A 7 4.64 4.65 7.52
CA ILE A 7 5.99 4.23 7.12
C ILE A 7 6.27 2.83 7.63
N GLY A 8 6.51 1.91 6.69
CA GLY A 8 6.92 0.55 7.00
C GLY A 8 8.42 0.38 6.77
N HIS A 9 9.21 0.61 7.81
CA HIS A 9 10.68 0.56 7.69
C HIS A 9 11.19 -0.80 7.28
N ARG A 10 10.51 -1.88 7.65
CA ARG A 10 10.89 -3.26 7.34
C ARG A 10 10.04 -3.89 6.24
N ALA A 11 9.00 -3.20 5.80
CA ALA A 11 8.05 -3.76 4.83
C ALA A 11 8.70 -3.95 3.46
N MET A 12 8.44 -5.11 2.84
CA MET A 12 8.95 -5.43 1.51
C MET A 12 8.57 -4.36 0.51
N SER A 13 9.53 -3.94 -0.31
CA SER A 13 9.31 -2.94 -1.35
C SER A 13 9.29 -3.54 -2.75
N GLN A 14 9.75 -4.78 -2.92
CA GLN A 14 9.77 -5.46 -4.21
C GLN A 14 9.84 -6.96 -4.02
N GLY A 15 9.23 -7.70 -4.94
CA GLY A 15 9.29 -9.15 -4.98
C GLY A 15 7.94 -9.81 -4.71
N LYS A 16 7.98 -11.10 -4.41
CA LYS A 16 6.77 -11.88 -4.14
C LYS A 16 6.38 -11.76 -2.67
N LEU A 17 5.22 -11.16 -2.41
CA LEU A 17 4.71 -10.99 -1.05
C LEU A 17 4.21 -12.32 -0.50
N PRO A 18 4.73 -12.80 0.66
CA PRO A 18 4.21 -14.03 1.28
C PRO A 18 2.88 -13.74 2.00
N ILE A 19 1.77 -13.89 1.28
CA ILE A 19 0.42 -13.56 1.79
C ILE A 19 0.09 -14.33 3.07
N SER A 20 0.59 -15.56 3.19
CA SER A 20 0.34 -16.39 4.37
C SER A 20 1.23 -16.04 5.56
N ASP A 21 2.20 -15.14 5.40
CA ASP A 21 3.14 -14.76 6.45
C ASP A 21 3.54 -13.31 6.34
N LEU A 22 2.56 -12.41 6.48
CA LEU A 22 2.79 -10.96 6.35
C LEU A 22 3.59 -10.39 7.52
N ALA A 23 3.51 -11.01 8.68
CA ALA A 23 4.14 -10.49 9.89
C ALA A 23 5.65 -10.65 9.88
N SER A 24 6.17 -11.84 9.55
CA SER A 24 7.61 -12.08 9.59
C SER A 24 8.23 -12.14 8.20
N GLY A 25 7.59 -12.84 7.27
CA GLY A 25 8.14 -13.01 5.92
C GLY A 25 8.13 -11.76 5.07
N ALA A 26 7.26 -10.81 5.37
CA ALA A 26 7.12 -9.58 4.59
C ALA A 26 7.54 -8.31 5.35
N GLY A 27 8.12 -8.45 6.56
CA GLY A 27 8.56 -7.30 7.34
C GLY A 27 7.42 -6.49 7.93
N ARG A 28 6.45 -7.15 8.56
CA ARG A 28 5.32 -6.53 9.25
C ARG A 28 4.34 -5.79 8.33
N VAL A 29 4.18 -6.30 7.13
CA VAL A 29 3.16 -5.76 6.21
C VAL A 29 1.76 -5.93 6.80
N ASP A 30 1.55 -6.89 7.70
CA ASP A 30 0.28 -7.06 8.42
C ASP A 30 -0.15 -5.78 9.15
N VAL A 31 0.78 -5.06 9.75
CA VAL A 31 0.50 -3.79 10.43
C VAL A 31 0.06 -2.73 9.44
N LEU A 32 0.74 -2.66 8.27
CA LEU A 32 0.38 -1.72 7.22
C LEU A 32 -1.01 -2.00 6.67
N VAL A 33 -1.32 -3.28 6.44
CA VAL A 33 -2.64 -3.69 5.94
C VAL A 33 -3.74 -3.25 6.90
N ARG A 34 -3.56 -3.50 8.19
CA ARG A 34 -4.53 -3.09 9.21
C ARG A 34 -4.69 -1.57 9.27
N ALA A 35 -3.59 -0.85 9.17
CA ALA A 35 -3.62 0.62 9.19
C ALA A 35 -4.36 1.17 7.96
N ILE A 36 -4.15 0.59 6.79
CA ILE A 36 -4.88 0.95 5.58
C ILE A 36 -6.38 0.72 5.78
N MET A 37 -6.75 -0.46 6.28
CA MET A 37 -8.15 -0.79 6.52
C MET A 37 -8.80 0.15 7.52
N SER A 38 -8.11 0.45 8.64
CA SER A 38 -8.63 1.37 9.65
C SER A 38 -8.81 2.78 9.12
N SER A 39 -7.95 3.21 8.21
CA SER A 39 -7.98 4.56 7.67
C SER A 39 -9.01 4.75 6.57
N LEU A 40 -9.21 3.73 5.74
CA LEU A 40 -10.05 3.82 4.54
C LEU A 40 -11.45 3.23 4.70
N LEU A 41 -11.60 2.20 5.54
CA LEU A 41 -12.85 1.44 5.58
C LEU A 41 -13.74 1.84 6.76
N THR A 42 -15.04 1.87 6.49
CA THR A 42 -16.08 2.02 7.50
C THR A 42 -17.04 0.84 7.38
N SER A 43 -18.04 0.76 8.27
CA SER A 43 -19.07 -0.24 8.18
C SER A 43 -19.95 -0.10 6.92
N HIS A 44 -19.86 1.05 6.25
CA HIS A 44 -20.68 1.36 5.06
C HIS A 44 -19.86 1.37 3.77
N GLY A 45 -18.56 1.12 3.82
CA GLY A 45 -17.70 1.10 2.65
C GLY A 45 -16.43 1.90 2.80
N ILE A 46 -15.92 2.42 1.67
CA ILE A 46 -14.66 3.14 1.63
C ILE A 46 -14.90 4.63 1.90
N ARG A 47 -14.06 5.22 2.75
CA ARG A 47 -14.12 6.67 3.02
C ARG A 47 -13.75 7.45 1.78
N GLN A 48 -14.66 8.29 1.28
CA GLN A 48 -14.48 9.03 0.04
C GLN A 48 -13.55 10.23 0.17
N ASP A 49 -13.35 10.73 1.37
CA ASP A 49 -12.54 11.94 1.63
C ASP A 49 -11.12 11.62 2.12
N THR A 50 -10.66 10.39 1.94
CA THR A 50 -9.42 9.92 2.57
C THR A 50 -8.45 9.36 1.54
N GLU A 51 -7.17 9.72 1.71
CA GLU A 51 -6.04 9.10 1.02
C GLU A 51 -5.12 8.45 2.05
N VAL A 52 -4.54 7.32 1.69
CA VAL A 52 -3.50 6.68 2.51
C VAL A 52 -2.28 6.45 1.67
N ILE A 53 -1.12 6.92 2.13
CA ILE A 53 0.16 6.70 1.47
C ILE A 53 1.00 5.82 2.40
N ILE A 54 1.43 4.66 1.89
CA ILE A 54 2.33 3.79 2.62
C ILE A 54 3.72 3.86 2.01
N HIS A 55 4.72 3.80 2.88
CA HIS A 55 6.12 3.79 2.48
C HIS A 55 6.71 2.42 2.78
N LEU A 56 7.18 1.72 1.74
CA LEU A 56 7.78 0.40 1.85
C LEU A 56 9.30 0.56 1.76
N GLN A 57 9.99 0.41 2.89
CA GLN A 57 11.41 0.72 3.02
C GLN A 57 12.29 -0.48 3.39
N GLY A 58 11.71 -1.67 3.48
CA GLY A 58 12.45 -2.86 3.92
C GLY A 58 13.23 -3.58 2.83
N GLY A 59 13.07 -3.18 1.57
CA GLY A 59 13.73 -3.86 0.46
C GLY A 59 13.11 -5.21 0.11
N PRO A 60 13.70 -5.97 -0.79
CA PRO A 60 14.88 -5.58 -1.59
C PRO A 60 14.56 -4.44 -2.54
N GLY A 61 15.61 -3.82 -3.06
CA GLY A 61 15.47 -2.74 -4.04
C GLY A 61 15.20 -1.37 -3.43
N PRO A 62 14.88 -0.39 -4.29
CA PRO A 62 14.64 0.97 -3.84
C PRO A 62 13.39 1.10 -2.99
N TYR A 63 13.30 2.19 -2.23
CA TYR A 63 12.09 2.52 -1.49
C TYR A 63 10.93 2.75 -2.45
N ARG A 64 9.75 2.32 -2.04
CA ARG A 64 8.53 2.43 -2.84
C ARG A 64 7.42 3.04 -2.02
N ARG A 65 6.59 3.84 -2.68
CA ARG A 65 5.39 4.42 -2.07
C ARG A 65 4.17 3.95 -2.82
N ILE A 66 3.10 3.64 -2.08
CA ILE A 66 1.81 3.27 -2.66
C ILE A 66 0.75 4.18 -2.07
N LYS A 67 -0.08 4.76 -2.94
CA LYS A 67 -1.16 5.66 -2.53
C LYS A 67 -2.51 5.04 -2.83
N PHE A 68 -3.37 5.01 -1.81
CA PHE A 68 -4.76 4.58 -1.90
C PHE A 68 -5.64 5.81 -1.84
N VAL A 69 -6.41 6.06 -2.90
CA VAL A 69 -7.29 7.23 -2.98
C VAL A 69 -8.73 6.78 -2.82
N GLY A 70 -9.33 7.09 -1.67
CA GLY A 70 -10.63 6.54 -1.28
C GLY A 70 -11.76 6.80 -2.27
N ASN A 71 -11.84 8.01 -2.84
CA ASN A 71 -12.92 8.33 -3.76
C ASN A 71 -12.78 7.72 -5.14
N GLU A 72 -11.63 7.09 -5.44
CA GLU A 72 -11.38 6.45 -6.72
C GLU A 72 -11.36 4.92 -6.63
N LEU A 73 -11.15 4.38 -5.43
CA LEU A 73 -11.04 2.92 -5.25
C LEU A 73 -12.31 2.19 -5.62
N ARG A 74 -12.14 1.07 -6.32
CA ARG A 74 -13.22 0.17 -6.70
C ARG A 74 -12.79 -1.26 -6.41
N GLY A 75 -13.72 -2.06 -5.89
CA GLY A 75 -13.48 -3.50 -5.71
C GLY A 75 -12.55 -3.89 -4.57
N MET A 76 -12.16 -2.96 -3.71
CA MET A 76 -11.37 -3.31 -2.53
C MET A 76 -12.30 -3.85 -1.44
N HIS A 77 -12.08 -5.10 -1.06
CA HIS A 77 -12.86 -5.75 -0.02
C HIS A 77 -12.26 -5.50 1.36
N ALA A 78 -13.13 -5.49 2.39
CA ALA A 78 -12.74 -5.25 3.77
C ALA A 78 -12.12 -6.51 4.41
N GLU A 79 -11.10 -7.05 3.77
CA GLU A 79 -10.38 -8.24 4.22
C GLU A 79 -8.89 -8.02 4.07
N GLU A 80 -8.11 -8.48 5.07
CA GLU A 80 -6.65 -8.35 5.05
C GLU A 80 -6.05 -8.96 3.77
N ARG A 81 -6.56 -10.10 3.34
CA ARG A 81 -6.09 -10.78 2.12
C ARG A 81 -6.28 -9.93 0.88
N SER A 82 -7.41 -9.25 0.79
CA SER A 82 -7.70 -8.40 -0.37
C SER A 82 -6.72 -7.24 -0.45
N VAL A 83 -6.52 -6.54 0.65
CA VAL A 83 -5.59 -5.41 0.72
C VAL A 83 -4.15 -5.88 0.49
N ALA A 84 -3.75 -6.96 1.14
CA ALA A 84 -2.41 -7.53 0.95
C ALA A 84 -2.18 -7.98 -0.50
N GLY A 85 -3.21 -8.51 -1.14
CA GLY A 85 -3.15 -8.91 -2.54
C GLY A 85 -2.89 -7.75 -3.48
N LEU A 86 -3.48 -6.58 -3.20
CA LEU A 86 -3.22 -5.37 -3.98
C LEU A 86 -1.77 -4.92 -3.84
N ILE A 87 -1.24 -4.91 -2.62
CA ILE A 87 0.16 -4.57 -2.37
C ILE A 87 1.07 -5.58 -3.08
N GLY A 88 0.79 -6.87 -2.93
CA GLY A 88 1.60 -7.92 -3.55
C GLY A 88 1.65 -7.83 -5.06
N LYS A 89 0.54 -7.46 -5.69
CA LYS A 89 0.47 -7.28 -7.14
C LYS A 89 1.37 -6.11 -7.59
N ILE A 90 1.41 -5.05 -6.82
CA ILE A 90 2.19 -3.86 -7.13
C ILE A 90 3.69 -4.12 -6.98
N ILE A 91 4.11 -4.73 -5.88
CA ILE A 91 5.55 -4.90 -5.61
C ILE A 91 6.21 -5.98 -6.47
N LYS A 92 5.44 -6.76 -7.22
CA LYS A 92 6.01 -7.67 -8.23
C LYS A 92 6.61 -6.92 -9.42
N GLN A 93 6.16 -5.68 -9.64
CA GLN A 93 6.62 -4.86 -10.76
C GLN A 93 7.87 -4.08 -10.36
N PRO A 94 8.70 -3.67 -11.32
CA PRO A 94 9.83 -2.80 -11.02
C PRO A 94 9.39 -1.51 -10.36
N THR A 95 10.20 -1.00 -9.43
CA THR A 95 9.90 0.25 -8.75
C THR A 95 9.93 1.42 -9.74
N PRO A 96 8.90 2.28 -9.76
CA PRO A 96 8.88 3.42 -10.67
C PRO A 96 9.91 4.49 -10.27
N PRO A 97 10.17 5.46 -11.16
CA PRO A 97 11.09 6.55 -10.86
C PRO A 97 10.71 7.34 -9.61
N ILE A 98 11.71 7.90 -8.95
CA ILE A 98 11.51 8.71 -7.75
C ILE A 98 10.69 9.96 -8.10
N GLY A 99 9.66 10.21 -7.29
CA GLY A 99 8.86 11.42 -7.39
C GLY A 99 7.77 11.41 -8.47
N ILE A 100 7.68 10.34 -9.24
CA ILE A 100 6.66 10.23 -10.30
C ILE A 100 5.61 9.22 -9.87
N TRP A 101 4.36 9.68 -9.72
CA TRP A 101 3.23 8.81 -9.39
C TRP A 101 2.69 8.16 -10.67
N ARG A 102 2.64 6.83 -10.66
CA ARG A 102 2.11 6.05 -11.77
C ARG A 102 0.81 5.38 -11.32
N ARG A 103 -0.25 5.55 -12.10
CA ARG A 103 -1.52 4.90 -11.82
C ARG A 103 -1.42 3.40 -12.12
N VAL A 104 -1.71 2.58 -11.11
CA VAL A 104 -1.72 1.12 -11.24
C VAL A 104 -3.10 0.63 -11.65
N SER A 105 -4.13 1.14 -10.97
CA SER A 105 -5.53 0.82 -11.20
C SER A 105 -6.36 1.93 -10.58
N GLU A 106 -7.70 1.79 -10.61
CA GLU A 106 -8.56 2.82 -10.04
C GLU A 106 -8.29 3.03 -8.56
N GLY A 107 -7.81 4.23 -8.21
CA GLY A 107 -7.52 4.60 -6.84
C GLY A 107 -6.19 4.13 -6.28
N LEU A 108 -5.38 3.45 -7.09
CA LEU A 108 -4.06 2.95 -6.68
C LEU A 108 -2.95 3.57 -7.52
N TYR A 109 -2.00 4.19 -6.83
CA TYR A 109 -0.84 4.83 -7.46
C TYR A 109 0.43 4.36 -6.78
N GLU A 110 1.53 4.33 -7.51
CA GLU A 110 2.83 4.00 -6.95
C GLU A 110 3.89 4.98 -7.41
N SER A 111 4.93 5.12 -6.60
CA SER A 111 6.08 5.94 -6.93
C SER A 111 7.30 5.37 -6.24
N GLY A 112 8.48 5.65 -6.77
CA GLY A 112 9.72 5.37 -6.07
C GLY A 112 10.05 6.48 -5.08
N GLY A 113 10.97 6.18 -4.16
CA GLY A 113 11.50 7.19 -3.26
C GLY A 113 10.94 7.16 -1.86
N ASP A 114 11.40 8.12 -1.08
CA ASP A 114 11.07 8.28 0.33
C ASP A 114 10.16 9.51 0.51
N ILE A 115 9.92 9.87 1.77
CA ILE A 115 9.06 10.99 2.16
C ILE A 115 9.50 12.31 1.53
N ASP A 116 10.77 12.51 1.37
CA ASP A 116 11.33 13.73 0.77
C ASP A 116 11.19 13.78 -0.74
#